data_3affb768b253bc791b421c19c2c10c23
#
_entry.id   3affb768b253bc791b421c19c2c10c23
#
_cell.length_a   1.000
_cell.length_b   1.000
_cell.length_c   1.000
_cell.angle_alpha   90.00
_cell.angle_beta   90.00
_cell.angle_gamma   90.00
#
_symmetry.space_group_name_H-M   'P 1'
#
loop_
_entity.id
_entity.type
_entity.pdbx_description
1 polymer ?
#
loop_
_entity_poly.entity_id
_entity_poly.type
_entity_poly.pdbx_seq_one_letter_code
_entity_poly.pdbx_strand_id
1 'polypeptide(L)'
;AHFLGNQFYVKYLDEASFVREVEEVTKKNFGMGYYAGITGGNQFLKFLNFRVLGLEHTGQLGDLIVGGGYLKSLREDTIDVNGIKYSNRVSCEDINVSGYEGHELMSLYLRGFQGALSTHYIRSNYTYAVSPFIDPEFIDICFSIPKCLRIYNRLYWTWINKKYPMAGKI
;
A
#
# COMPACT_ATOMS: atom_id res chain seq x y z
N ALA A 1 13.50 3.42 -14.27
CA ALA A 1 14.12 4.67 -13.78
C ALA A 1 15.03 5.28 -14.83
N HIS A 2 16.03 4.59 -15.34
CA HIS A 2 16.94 5.07 -16.40
C HIS A 2 16.21 5.61 -17.63
N PHE A 3 15.25 4.85 -18.11
CA PHE A 3 14.44 5.21 -19.27
C PHE A 3 13.68 6.54 -19.11
N LEU A 4 13.30 6.87 -17.89
CA LEU A 4 12.58 8.10 -17.54
C LEU A 4 13.53 9.24 -17.12
N GLY A 5 14.84 9.01 -17.15
CA GLY A 5 15.84 9.99 -16.71
C GLY A 5 15.87 10.23 -15.20
N ASN A 6 15.22 9.39 -14.42
CA ASN A 6 15.16 9.53 -12.97
C ASN A 6 16.44 9.01 -12.30
N GLN A 7 16.89 9.72 -11.27
CA GLN A 7 17.86 9.16 -10.34
C GLN A 7 17.23 8.00 -9.57
N PHE A 8 18.02 6.97 -9.27
CA PHE A 8 17.55 5.84 -8.48
C PHE A 8 18.66 5.31 -7.58
N TYR A 9 18.25 4.72 -6.47
CA TYR A 9 19.11 4.08 -5.49
C TYR A 9 18.73 2.61 -5.40
N VAL A 10 19.72 1.74 -5.32
CA VAL A 10 19.52 0.30 -5.21
C VAL A 10 20.30 -0.21 -4.02
N LYS A 11 19.65 -1.02 -3.19
CA LYS A 11 20.28 -1.80 -2.14
C LYS A 11 19.92 -3.27 -2.31
N TYR A 12 20.94 -4.10 -2.42
CA TYR A 12 20.74 -5.56 -2.46
C TYR A 12 20.51 -6.09 -1.05
N LEU A 13 19.63 -7.10 -0.95
CA LEU A 13 19.25 -7.76 0.30
C LEU A 13 19.72 -9.23 0.32
N ASP A 14 20.77 -9.52 -0.41
CA ASP A 14 21.32 -10.86 -0.66
C ASP A 14 21.96 -11.49 0.58
N GLU A 15 22.43 -10.69 1.53
CA GLU A 15 23.01 -11.19 2.79
C GLU A 15 21.97 -11.44 3.91
N ALA A 16 20.69 -11.36 3.61
CA ALA A 16 19.60 -11.48 4.57
C ALA A 16 19.74 -10.57 5.82
N SER A 17 20.52 -9.49 5.72
CA SER A 17 20.78 -8.57 6.83
C SER A 17 19.52 -7.90 7.37
N PHE A 18 18.50 -7.76 6.50
CA PHE A 18 17.18 -7.22 6.86
C PHE A 18 16.46 -8.07 7.93
N VAL A 19 16.78 -9.35 8.06
CA VAL A 19 16.19 -10.25 9.06
C VAL A 19 16.55 -9.82 10.48
N ARG A 20 17.70 -9.21 10.67
CA ARG A 20 18.22 -8.80 11.98
C ARG A 20 17.41 -7.67 12.62
N GLU A 21 16.63 -6.95 11.84
CA GLU A 21 15.87 -5.78 12.30
C GLU A 21 14.40 -6.07 12.57
N VAL A 22 13.97 -7.33 12.48
CA VAL A 22 12.55 -7.72 12.63
C VAL A 22 11.97 -7.23 13.94
N GLU A 23 12.68 -7.44 15.04
CA GLU A 23 12.17 -7.03 16.36
C GLU A 23 12.02 -5.53 16.47
N GLU A 24 13.02 -4.75 16.03
CA GLU A 24 12.97 -3.29 16.03
C GLU A 24 11.81 -2.77 15.19
N VAL A 25 11.67 -3.30 13.99
CA VAL A 25 10.64 -2.88 13.03
C VAL A 25 9.25 -3.26 13.51
N THR A 26 9.08 -4.46 14.05
CA THR A 26 7.81 -4.93 14.57
C THR A 26 7.34 -4.09 15.76
N LYS A 27 8.25 -3.65 16.63
CA LYS A 27 7.93 -2.72 17.71
C LYS A 27 7.46 -1.36 17.21
N LYS A 28 8.10 -0.84 16.14
CA LYS A 28 7.78 0.48 15.58
C LYS A 28 6.42 0.53 14.89
N ASN A 29 5.97 -0.57 14.29
CA ASN A 29 4.69 -0.61 13.58
C ASN A 29 3.61 -1.41 14.32
N PHE A 30 3.81 -1.68 15.60
CA PHE A 30 2.86 -2.41 16.46
C PHE A 30 2.51 -3.82 15.94
N GLY A 31 3.43 -4.45 15.21
CA GLY A 31 3.19 -5.76 14.59
C GLY A 31 2.25 -5.75 13.38
N MET A 32 1.86 -4.57 12.89
CA MET A 32 0.79 -4.44 11.90
C MET A 32 1.22 -4.71 10.46
N GLY A 33 2.47 -4.62 10.12
CA GLY A 33 2.93 -4.86 8.75
C GLY A 33 3.41 -6.28 8.52
N TYR A 34 3.42 -6.73 7.28
CA TYR A 34 4.04 -7.99 6.94
C TYR A 34 5.54 -7.84 6.68
N TYR A 35 6.23 -8.90 6.96
CA TYR A 35 7.66 -9.00 7.14
C TYR A 35 8.53 -8.42 6.01
N ALA A 36 8.33 -8.87 4.78
CA ALA A 36 9.23 -8.53 3.67
C ALA A 36 9.23 -7.03 3.30
N GLY A 37 8.06 -6.39 3.35
CA GLY A 37 7.93 -4.96 3.06
C GLY A 37 8.50 -4.07 4.16
N ILE A 38 8.53 -4.57 5.40
CA ILE A 38 8.92 -3.80 6.58
C ILE A 38 10.43 -3.80 6.75
N THR A 39 11.03 -4.97 6.87
CA THR A 39 12.43 -5.12 7.24
C THR A 39 13.37 -4.68 6.12
N GLY A 40 13.10 -5.07 4.90
CA GLY A 40 13.88 -4.64 3.75
C GLY A 40 13.83 -3.12 3.54
N GLY A 41 12.66 -2.52 3.76
CA GLY A 41 12.48 -1.09 3.69
C GLY A 41 13.27 -0.33 4.75
N ASN A 42 13.34 -0.81 5.98
CA ASN A 42 14.10 -0.16 7.05
C ASN A 42 15.60 -0.10 6.74
N GLN A 43 16.19 -1.19 6.24
CA GLN A 43 17.59 -1.21 5.79
C GLN A 43 17.85 -0.20 4.68
N PHE A 44 16.92 -0.08 3.74
CA PHE A 44 17.02 0.89 2.66
C PHE A 44 16.93 2.33 3.18
N LEU A 45 16.01 2.61 4.11
CA LEU A 45 15.86 3.93 4.72
C LEU A 45 17.12 4.38 5.47
N LYS A 46 17.80 3.48 6.18
CA LYS A 46 19.08 3.76 6.85
C LYS A 46 20.19 4.17 5.86
N PHE A 47 20.12 3.70 4.65
CA PHE A 47 21.10 4.00 3.59
C PHE A 47 20.88 5.39 2.97
N LEU A 48 19.67 5.94 3.03
CA LEU A 48 19.32 7.20 2.39
C LEU A 48 19.66 8.42 3.26
N ASN A 49 20.11 9.50 2.61
CA ASN A 49 20.34 10.77 3.27
C ASN A 49 19.11 11.69 3.13
N PHE A 50 18.19 11.61 4.06
CA PHE A 50 16.96 12.40 4.06
C PHE A 50 17.17 13.90 4.33
N ARG A 51 18.34 14.33 4.77
CA ARG A 51 18.67 15.78 4.83
C ARG A 51 18.77 16.38 3.43
N VAL A 52 19.09 15.56 2.42
CA VAL A 52 19.17 15.97 1.02
C VAL A 52 17.88 15.63 0.28
N LEU A 53 17.33 14.45 0.52
CA LEU A 53 16.14 13.96 -0.20
C LEU A 53 14.83 14.58 0.31
N GLY A 54 14.78 14.98 1.59
CA GLY A 54 13.58 15.57 2.18
C GLY A 54 12.44 14.57 2.38
N LEU A 55 11.25 15.01 1.97
CA LEU A 55 10.00 14.26 2.08
C LEU A 55 9.96 13.04 1.16
N GLU A 56 9.41 11.93 1.65
CA GLU A 56 9.18 10.73 0.86
C GLU A 56 7.73 10.66 0.37
N HIS A 57 7.54 10.58 -0.94
CA HIS A 57 6.25 10.25 -1.53
C HIS A 57 6.14 8.73 -1.74
N THR A 58 5.19 8.11 -1.08
CA THR A 58 4.93 6.67 -1.22
C THR A 58 3.74 6.42 -2.15
N GLY A 59 3.70 5.24 -2.77
CA GLY A 59 2.54 4.76 -3.54
C GLY A 59 1.51 4.01 -2.70
N GLN A 60 1.59 4.08 -1.37
CA GLN A 60 0.72 3.31 -0.47
C GLN A 60 -0.76 3.60 -0.75
N LEU A 61 -1.53 2.53 -0.85
CA LEU A 61 -2.96 2.48 -1.12
C LEU A 61 -3.38 2.86 -2.55
N GLY A 62 -2.45 3.24 -3.44
CA GLY A 62 -2.81 3.62 -4.81
C GLY A 62 -3.53 2.52 -5.59
N ASP A 63 -3.07 1.29 -5.48
CA ASP A 63 -3.69 0.10 -6.07
C ASP A 63 -5.07 -0.21 -5.49
N LEU A 64 -5.30 0.14 -4.24
CA LEU A 64 -6.57 -0.08 -3.55
C LEU A 64 -7.60 1.00 -3.90
N ILE A 65 -7.18 2.26 -3.89
CA ILE A 65 -8.06 3.42 -4.11
C ILE A 65 -8.39 3.57 -5.61
N VAL A 66 -7.36 3.65 -6.45
CA VAL A 66 -7.55 3.87 -7.90
C VAL A 66 -7.83 2.57 -8.63
N GLY A 67 -7.15 1.50 -8.25
CA GLY A 67 -7.18 0.22 -8.94
C GLY A 67 -8.28 -0.74 -8.50
N GLY A 68 -9.03 -0.40 -7.45
CA GLY A 68 -10.05 -1.29 -6.89
C GLY A 68 -9.47 -2.66 -6.46
N GLY A 69 -8.30 -2.65 -5.83
CA GLY A 69 -7.57 -3.88 -5.47
C GLY A 69 -8.33 -4.83 -4.54
N TYR A 70 -9.33 -4.31 -3.82
CA TYR A 70 -10.22 -5.12 -2.98
C TYR A 70 -11.56 -5.45 -3.62
N LEU A 71 -11.83 -4.99 -4.84
CA LEU A 71 -13.03 -5.36 -5.57
C LEU A 71 -12.95 -6.82 -6.03
N LYS A 72 -13.83 -7.67 -5.49
CA LYS A 72 -13.93 -9.09 -5.87
C LYS A 72 -14.92 -9.30 -7.00
N SER A 73 -15.97 -8.50 -7.04
CA SER A 73 -17.08 -8.64 -7.98
C SER A 73 -17.67 -7.27 -8.32
N LEU A 74 -18.27 -7.19 -9.51
CA LEU A 74 -19.04 -6.01 -9.92
C LEU A 74 -20.49 -6.05 -9.42
N ARG A 75 -20.98 -7.23 -9.06
CA ARG A 75 -22.40 -7.45 -8.72
C ARG A 75 -22.67 -7.41 -7.23
N GLU A 76 -21.77 -7.98 -6.44
CA GLU A 76 -21.96 -8.12 -5.00
C GLU A 76 -20.69 -7.65 -4.29
N ASP A 77 -20.88 -6.86 -3.26
CA ASP A 77 -19.82 -6.42 -2.34
C ASP A 77 -20.04 -7.05 -0.97
N THR A 78 -20.25 -8.37 -0.98
CA THR A 78 -20.48 -9.14 0.23
C THR A 78 -19.21 -9.18 1.07
N ILE A 79 -19.35 -8.81 2.34
CA ILE A 79 -18.25 -8.80 3.29
C ILE A 79 -17.74 -10.24 3.52
N ASP A 80 -16.44 -10.42 3.31
CA ASP A 80 -15.73 -11.67 3.58
C ASP A 80 -14.52 -11.37 4.47
N VAL A 81 -14.69 -11.55 5.77
CA VAL A 81 -13.62 -11.33 6.77
C VAL A 81 -12.45 -12.30 6.59
N ASN A 82 -12.68 -13.48 6.04
CA ASN A 82 -11.60 -14.43 5.77
C ASN A 82 -10.70 -13.98 4.62
N GLY A 83 -11.23 -13.19 3.70
CA GLY A 83 -10.48 -12.65 2.58
C GLY A 83 -9.44 -11.59 2.93
N ILE A 84 -9.47 -11.05 4.16
CA ILE A 84 -8.50 -10.05 4.62
C ILE A 84 -7.37 -10.64 5.47
N LYS A 85 -7.46 -11.88 5.92
CA LYS A 85 -6.41 -12.51 6.72
C LYS A 85 -5.23 -12.96 5.87
N TYR A 86 -4.04 -12.88 6.44
CA TYR A 86 -2.81 -13.37 5.82
C TYR A 86 -2.51 -14.85 6.10
N SER A 87 -3.20 -15.46 7.06
CA SER A 87 -2.96 -16.84 7.46
C SER A 87 -4.25 -17.51 7.87
N ASN A 88 -4.43 -18.77 7.46
CA ASN A 88 -5.54 -19.60 7.90
C ASN A 88 -5.46 -20.00 9.37
N ARG A 89 -4.34 -19.70 10.05
CA ARG A 89 -4.16 -19.94 11.48
C ARG A 89 -4.75 -18.85 12.37
N VAL A 90 -5.23 -17.75 11.76
CA VAL A 90 -5.83 -16.61 12.46
C VAL A 90 -7.34 -16.69 12.34
N SER A 91 -8.05 -16.65 13.48
CA SER A 91 -9.50 -16.45 13.49
C SER A 91 -9.83 -14.98 13.26
N CYS A 92 -10.92 -14.74 12.55
CA CYS A 92 -11.48 -13.40 12.30
C CYS A 92 -12.90 -13.29 12.90
N GLU A 93 -13.30 -14.20 13.78
CA GLU A 93 -14.67 -14.26 14.32
C GLU A 93 -15.04 -13.04 15.16
N ASP A 94 -14.05 -12.40 15.80
CA ASP A 94 -14.27 -11.24 16.67
C ASP A 94 -14.25 -9.90 15.91
N ILE A 95 -14.10 -9.90 14.58
CA ILE A 95 -14.07 -8.67 13.81
C ILE A 95 -15.49 -8.15 13.63
N ASN A 96 -15.77 -6.99 14.24
CA ASN A 96 -17.05 -6.32 14.03
C ASN A 96 -17.06 -5.64 12.65
N VAL A 97 -17.94 -6.10 11.79
CA VAL A 97 -18.08 -5.61 10.41
C VAL A 97 -19.35 -4.81 10.16
N SER A 98 -20.18 -4.61 11.19
CA SER A 98 -21.50 -3.98 11.06
C SER A 98 -21.46 -2.51 10.61
N GLY A 99 -20.29 -1.86 10.75
CA GLY A 99 -20.10 -0.46 10.35
C GLY A 99 -19.63 -0.26 8.90
N TYR A 100 -19.43 -1.34 8.14
CA TYR A 100 -18.94 -1.24 6.76
C TYR A 100 -20.05 -1.55 5.74
N GLU A 101 -20.16 -0.69 4.74
CA GLU A 101 -21.15 -0.84 3.67
C GLU A 101 -20.81 -1.94 2.65
N GLY A 102 -19.60 -2.50 2.71
CA GLY A 102 -19.17 -3.57 1.81
C GLY A 102 -17.75 -4.04 2.05
N HIS A 103 -17.37 -5.09 1.31
CA HIS A 103 -16.05 -5.72 1.44
C HIS A 103 -14.90 -4.77 1.05
N GLU A 104 -15.10 -3.94 0.05
CA GLU A 104 -14.09 -2.99 -0.41
C GLU A 104 -13.72 -2.00 0.70
N LEU A 105 -14.73 -1.37 1.33
CA LEU A 105 -14.51 -0.42 2.41
C LEU A 105 -13.95 -1.09 3.66
N MET A 106 -14.49 -2.24 4.06
CA MET A 106 -13.96 -3.00 5.19
C MET A 106 -12.47 -3.32 4.97
N SER A 107 -12.13 -3.83 3.80
CA SER A 107 -10.74 -4.19 3.48
C SER A 107 -9.82 -2.98 3.41
N LEU A 108 -10.31 -1.85 2.89
CA LEU A 108 -9.57 -0.61 2.87
C LEU A 108 -9.21 -0.16 4.29
N TYR A 109 -10.17 -0.18 5.22
CA TYR A 109 -9.92 0.20 6.60
C TYR A 109 -8.99 -0.78 7.31
N LEU A 110 -9.31 -2.08 7.29
CA LEU A 110 -8.60 -3.07 8.09
C LEU A 110 -7.24 -3.45 7.50
N ARG A 111 -7.13 -3.64 6.19
CA ARG A 111 -5.85 -3.98 5.55
C ARG A 111 -5.10 -2.77 5.03
N GLY A 112 -5.81 -1.79 4.49
CA GLY A 112 -5.19 -0.59 3.96
C GLY A 112 -4.72 0.33 5.06
N PHE A 113 -5.63 1.01 5.75
CA PHE A 113 -5.26 2.03 6.72
C PHE A 113 -4.59 1.45 7.96
N GLN A 114 -5.12 0.40 8.56
CA GLN A 114 -4.52 -0.19 9.76
C GLN A 114 -3.31 -1.08 9.43
N GLY A 115 -3.31 -1.77 8.30
CA GLY A 115 -2.25 -2.69 7.89
C GLY A 115 -1.15 -2.01 7.07
N ALA A 116 -1.40 -1.74 5.80
CA ALA A 116 -0.37 -1.27 4.85
C ALA A 116 0.24 0.08 5.22
N LEU A 117 -0.56 1.04 5.70
CA LEU A 117 -0.07 2.34 6.15
C LEU A 117 0.79 2.29 7.41
N SER A 118 0.75 1.19 8.16
CA SER A 118 1.61 1.03 9.35
C SER A 118 3.10 1.10 9.01
N THR A 119 3.47 0.87 7.74
CA THR A 119 4.84 1.05 7.26
C THR A 119 5.31 2.50 7.34
N HIS A 120 4.40 3.48 7.33
CA HIS A 120 4.74 4.89 7.53
C HIS A 120 5.28 5.17 8.95
N TYR A 121 4.88 4.40 9.97
CA TYR A 121 5.45 4.51 11.32
C TYR A 121 6.95 4.18 11.35
N ILE A 122 7.39 3.26 10.51
CA ILE A 122 8.82 2.95 10.38
C ILE A 122 9.54 4.10 9.70
N ARG A 123 8.96 4.62 8.62
CA ARG A 123 9.52 5.71 7.82
C ARG A 123 9.61 7.01 8.60
N SER A 124 8.67 7.27 9.51
CA SER A 124 8.64 8.49 10.34
C SER A 124 9.86 8.67 11.25
N ASN A 125 10.67 7.62 11.45
CA ASN A 125 11.96 7.75 12.15
C ASN A 125 13.05 8.41 11.31
N TYR A 126 12.84 8.53 10.01
CA TYR A 126 13.85 9.01 9.06
C TYR A 126 13.39 10.24 8.28
N THR A 127 12.11 10.28 7.91
CA THR A 127 11.51 11.32 7.10
C THR A 127 10.00 11.38 7.28
N TYR A 128 9.36 12.42 6.73
CA TYR A 128 7.91 12.43 6.56
C TYR A 128 7.54 11.62 5.33
N ALA A 129 6.84 10.51 5.56
CA ALA A 129 6.29 9.70 4.48
C ALA A 129 4.82 10.10 4.24
N VAL A 130 4.50 10.45 3.03
CA VAL A 130 3.14 10.82 2.61
C VAL A 130 2.72 9.99 1.39
N SER A 131 1.43 9.75 1.28
CA SER A 131 0.85 9.16 0.08
C SER A 131 -0.25 10.07 -0.44
N PRO A 132 -0.22 10.49 -1.71
CA PRO A 132 -1.30 11.27 -2.29
C PRO A 132 -2.62 10.50 -2.34
N PHE A 133 -2.57 9.18 -2.24
CA PHE A 133 -3.73 8.30 -2.26
C PHE A 133 -4.51 8.24 -0.95
N ILE A 134 -4.02 8.89 0.13
CA ILE A 134 -4.75 8.99 1.41
C ILE A 134 -5.43 10.34 1.60
N ASP A 135 -5.38 11.21 0.61
CA ASP A 135 -6.12 12.46 0.62
C ASP A 135 -7.64 12.16 0.57
N PRO A 136 -8.44 12.71 1.51
CA PRO A 136 -9.86 12.38 1.60
C PRO A 136 -10.65 12.77 0.35
N GLU A 137 -10.39 13.93 -0.23
CA GLU A 137 -11.08 14.37 -1.44
C GLU A 137 -10.75 13.48 -2.64
N PHE A 138 -9.49 13.05 -2.73
CA PHE A 138 -9.06 12.11 -3.77
C PHE A 138 -9.73 10.74 -3.59
N ILE A 139 -9.84 10.24 -2.36
CA ILE A 139 -10.54 8.99 -2.06
C ILE A 139 -12.00 9.08 -2.47
N ASP A 140 -12.70 10.15 -2.09
CA ASP A 140 -14.10 10.35 -2.43
C ASP A 140 -14.34 10.39 -3.94
N ILE A 141 -13.47 11.10 -4.67
CA ILE A 141 -13.51 11.11 -6.14
C ILE A 141 -13.33 9.69 -6.69
N CYS A 142 -12.34 8.96 -6.22
CA CYS A 142 -12.07 7.60 -6.69
C CYS A 142 -13.23 6.64 -6.41
N PHE A 143 -13.83 6.73 -5.23
CA PHE A 143 -14.97 5.89 -4.86
C PHE A 143 -16.26 6.27 -5.58
N SER A 144 -16.40 7.51 -6.06
CA SER A 144 -17.50 7.92 -6.95
C SER A 144 -17.41 7.30 -8.36
N ILE A 145 -16.22 6.81 -8.76
CA ILE A 145 -16.03 6.18 -10.06
C ILE A 145 -16.68 4.78 -10.07
N PRO A 146 -17.47 4.43 -11.08
CA PRO A 146 -18.10 3.12 -11.19
C PRO A 146 -17.10 1.97 -11.03
N LYS A 147 -17.45 0.95 -10.23
CA LYS A 147 -16.61 -0.22 -9.95
C LYS A 147 -16.05 -0.89 -11.22
N CYS A 148 -16.85 -0.94 -12.30
CA CYS A 148 -16.44 -1.54 -13.58
C CYS A 148 -15.26 -0.82 -14.26
N LEU A 149 -15.01 0.43 -13.93
CA LEU A 149 -13.86 1.18 -14.44
C LEU A 149 -12.64 1.03 -13.54
N ARG A 150 -12.82 0.74 -12.24
CA ARG A 150 -11.72 0.60 -11.28
C ARG A 150 -11.16 -0.82 -11.21
N ILE A 151 -12.02 -1.84 -11.29
CA ILE A 151 -11.64 -3.25 -11.15
C ILE A 151 -10.50 -3.62 -12.11
N TYR A 152 -9.57 -4.43 -11.64
CA TYR A 152 -8.37 -4.86 -12.38
C TYR A 152 -7.48 -3.70 -12.86
N ASN A 153 -7.45 -2.61 -12.13
CA ASN A 153 -6.66 -1.41 -12.47
C ASN A 153 -7.01 -0.78 -13.84
N ARG A 154 -8.21 -0.99 -14.37
CA ARG A 154 -8.60 -0.53 -15.72
C ARG A 154 -8.43 0.96 -15.90
N LEU A 155 -8.89 1.77 -14.93
CA LEU A 155 -8.75 3.21 -14.96
C LEU A 155 -7.28 3.62 -14.99
N TYR A 156 -6.49 3.03 -14.11
CA TYR A 156 -5.06 3.31 -13.98
C TYR A 156 -4.31 2.99 -15.27
N TRP A 157 -4.50 1.80 -15.83
CA TRP A 157 -3.89 1.41 -17.10
C TRP A 157 -4.33 2.29 -18.26
N THR A 158 -5.61 2.64 -18.33
CA THR A 158 -6.12 3.54 -19.38
C THR A 158 -5.46 4.91 -19.27
N TRP A 159 -5.36 5.46 -18.07
CA TRP A 159 -4.72 6.75 -17.82
C TRP A 159 -3.23 6.74 -18.16
N ILE A 160 -2.46 5.74 -17.69
CA ILE A 160 -1.04 5.60 -17.97
C ILE A 160 -0.79 5.50 -19.47
N ASN A 161 -1.50 4.62 -20.17
CA ASN A 161 -1.32 4.44 -21.60
C ASN A 161 -1.68 5.71 -22.42
N LYS A 162 -2.67 6.46 -21.97
CA LYS A 162 -3.10 7.69 -22.65
C LYS A 162 -2.18 8.87 -22.39
N LYS A 163 -1.73 9.05 -21.15
CA LYS A 163 -0.95 10.22 -20.72
C LYS A 163 0.56 10.01 -20.80
N TYR A 164 1.01 8.79 -20.56
CA TYR A 164 2.41 8.41 -20.47
C TYR A 164 2.68 7.10 -21.25
N PRO A 165 2.42 7.10 -22.58
CA PRO A 165 2.47 5.86 -23.37
C PRO A 165 3.83 5.16 -23.35
N MET A 166 4.89 5.89 -23.10
CA MET A 166 6.22 5.29 -22.94
C MET A 166 6.38 4.53 -21.62
N ALA A 167 5.75 5.02 -20.53
CA ALA A 167 5.76 4.33 -19.24
C ALA A 167 4.86 3.09 -19.25
N GLY A 168 3.78 3.10 -20.03
CA GLY A 168 2.87 1.96 -20.17
C GLY A 168 3.44 0.77 -20.96
N LYS A 169 4.62 0.93 -21.59
CA LYS A 169 5.30 -0.12 -22.35
C LYS A 169 6.38 -0.86 -21.55
N ILE A 170 6.63 -0.48 -20.32
CA ILE A 170 7.57 -1.10 -19.40
C ILE A 170 6.86 -2.13 -18.54
#